data_a9df7d11646877f28774f70d88deff86
#
_entry.id   a9df7d11646877f28774f70d88deff86
#
_cell.length_a   1.000
_cell.length_b   1.000
_cell.length_c   1.000
_cell.angle_alpha   90.00
_cell.angle_beta   90.00
_cell.angle_gamma   90.00
#
_symmetry.space_group_name_H-M   'P 1'
#
loop_
_entity.id
_entity.type
_entity.pdbx_description
1 polymer ?
#
loop_
_entity_poly.entity_id
_entity_poly.type
_entity_poly.pdbx_seq_one_letter_code
_entity_poly.pdbx_strand_id
1 'polypeptide(L)'
;MTTQTAEYARSLITAEDFEPFVVGGEAIGEVHWIRTEGAEGATLVVGLWRSEPQSFPYPFTADETIHALEGELVIDLESGEKVTLRPGDIASFIKGTKSTWTVTQPFKKLFVISG
;
A
#
# COMPACT_ATOMS: atom_id res chain seq x y z
N MET A 1 13.28 17.55 21.29
CA MET A 1 11.98 17.15 21.80
C MET A 1 11.44 16.01 20.95
N THR A 2 10.98 14.97 21.58
CA THR A 2 10.47 13.79 20.87
C THR A 2 8.99 13.98 20.59
N THR A 3 8.59 13.76 19.34
CA THR A 3 7.16 13.76 19.00
C THR A 3 6.53 12.48 19.54
N GLN A 4 5.49 12.63 20.32
CA GLN A 4 4.79 11.48 20.87
C GLN A 4 3.85 10.88 19.83
N THR A 5 4.00 9.58 19.57
CA THR A 5 3.11 8.86 18.68
C THR A 5 1.73 8.74 19.33
N ALA A 6 0.68 9.04 18.58
CA ALA A 6 -0.68 8.91 19.07
C ALA A 6 -0.98 7.44 19.40
N GLU A 7 -1.72 7.23 20.52
CA GLU A 7 -2.07 5.88 20.94
C GLU A 7 -2.91 5.14 19.90
N TYR A 8 -3.73 5.87 19.15
CA TYR A 8 -4.53 5.27 18.09
C TYR A 8 -4.74 6.26 16.95
N ALA A 9 -5.05 5.71 15.81
CA ALA A 9 -5.48 6.48 14.64
C ALA A 9 -6.65 5.74 14.01
N ARG A 10 -7.61 6.47 13.45
CA ARG A 10 -8.73 5.84 12.77
C ARG A 10 -9.14 6.67 11.57
N SER A 11 -9.73 6.00 10.60
CA SER A 11 -10.33 6.62 9.44
C SER A 11 -11.45 5.72 8.93
N LEU A 12 -11.91 5.99 7.71
CA LEU A 12 -12.96 5.20 7.06
C LEU A 12 -12.42 4.70 5.72
N ILE A 13 -12.81 3.50 5.34
CA ILE A 13 -12.44 2.99 4.01
C ILE A 13 -13.08 3.82 2.90
N THR A 14 -14.05 4.65 3.24
CA THR A 14 -14.72 5.58 2.32
C THR A 14 -14.12 6.98 2.37
N ALA A 15 -12.98 7.19 3.04
CA ALA A 15 -12.32 8.49 3.08
C ALA A 15 -12.05 9.00 1.67
N GLU A 16 -12.19 10.31 1.46
CA GLU A 16 -12.05 10.93 0.15
C GLU A 16 -10.84 11.87 0.03
N ASP A 17 -10.17 12.17 1.13
CA ASP A 17 -9.02 13.07 1.15
C ASP A 17 -7.73 12.31 0.81
N PHE A 18 -7.44 12.24 -0.46
CA PHE A 18 -6.23 11.61 -0.99
C PHE A 18 -5.26 12.65 -1.50
N GLU A 19 -3.98 12.33 -1.44
CA GLU A 19 -2.92 13.13 -2.02
C GLU A 19 -2.09 12.27 -2.98
N PRO A 20 -1.37 12.88 -3.93
CA PRO A 20 -0.52 12.09 -4.84
C PRO A 20 0.50 11.27 -4.05
N PHE A 21 0.66 9.98 -4.42
CA PHE A 21 1.70 9.14 -3.85
C PHE A 21 2.90 9.20 -4.78
N VAL A 22 3.95 9.90 -4.35
CA VAL A 22 5.13 10.16 -5.20
C VAL A 22 6.27 9.23 -4.83
N VAL A 23 6.78 8.51 -5.82
CA VAL A 23 7.93 7.60 -5.69
C VAL A 23 8.92 7.95 -6.79
N GLY A 24 10.15 8.29 -6.42
CA GLY A 24 11.19 8.62 -7.38
C GLY A 24 10.84 9.79 -8.29
N GLY A 25 10.07 10.76 -7.80
CA GLY A 25 9.67 11.92 -8.56
C GLY A 25 8.42 11.71 -9.43
N GLU A 26 7.87 10.50 -9.45
CA GLU A 26 6.67 10.20 -10.22
C GLU A 26 5.48 9.91 -9.30
N ALA A 27 4.31 10.41 -9.66
CA ALA A 27 3.08 10.14 -8.94
C ALA A 27 2.57 8.76 -9.37
N ILE A 28 2.48 7.83 -8.41
CA ILE A 28 1.96 6.49 -8.62
C ILE A 28 0.72 6.34 -7.77
N GLY A 29 -0.44 6.66 -8.35
CA GLY A 29 -1.70 6.63 -7.61
C GLY A 29 -1.78 7.72 -6.55
N GLU A 30 -2.69 7.52 -5.63
CA GLU A 30 -2.98 8.46 -4.54
C GLU A 30 -3.05 7.72 -3.22
N VAL A 31 -2.76 8.42 -2.13
CA VAL A 31 -2.71 7.84 -0.80
C VAL A 31 -3.49 8.67 0.21
N HIS A 32 -4.13 7.98 1.13
CA HIS A 32 -4.74 8.57 2.32
C HIS A 32 -4.03 7.95 3.52
N TRP A 33 -3.27 8.76 4.23
CA TRP A 33 -2.47 8.30 5.36
C TRP A 33 -3.34 8.17 6.62
N ILE A 34 -3.22 7.04 7.32
CA ILE A 34 -3.90 6.82 8.61
C ILE A 34 -2.85 6.86 9.71
N ARG A 35 -1.72 6.22 9.50
CA ARG A 35 -0.59 6.24 10.43
C ARG A 35 0.72 6.19 9.65
N THR A 36 1.66 7.02 10.02
CA THR A 36 2.95 7.11 9.31
C THR A 36 4.14 6.66 10.15
N GLU A 37 3.92 6.33 11.43
CA GLU A 37 5.00 5.96 12.33
C GLU A 37 4.46 5.10 13.47
N GLY A 38 5.22 4.08 13.85
CA GLY A 38 4.92 3.25 15.01
C GLY A 38 5.54 3.80 16.29
N ALA A 39 5.41 3.04 17.36
CA ALA A 39 5.96 3.42 18.65
C ALA A 39 7.48 3.56 18.56
N GLU A 40 8.01 4.61 19.21
CA GLU A 40 9.45 4.86 19.30
C GLU A 40 10.15 4.96 17.94
N GLY A 41 9.43 5.48 16.94
CA GLY A 41 9.99 5.65 15.60
C GLY A 41 10.05 4.39 14.76
N ALA A 42 9.43 3.30 15.21
CA ALA A 42 9.37 2.07 14.43
C ALA A 42 8.62 2.31 13.12
N THR A 43 8.99 1.54 12.10
CA THR A 43 8.27 1.60 10.83
C THR A 43 6.91 0.93 10.97
N LEU A 44 5.87 1.73 10.91
CA LEU A 44 4.49 1.26 10.84
C LEU A 44 3.68 2.28 10.08
N VAL A 45 3.33 1.94 8.86
CA VAL A 45 2.55 2.82 8.00
C VAL A 45 1.24 2.12 7.67
N VAL A 46 0.15 2.82 7.87
CA VAL A 46 -1.20 2.32 7.56
C VAL A 46 -1.90 3.37 6.73
N GLY A 47 -2.51 2.95 5.65
CA GLY A 47 -3.24 3.89 4.80
C GLY A 47 -4.10 3.20 3.77
N LEU A 48 -4.72 4.04 2.95
CA LEU A 48 -5.45 3.60 1.77
C LEU A 48 -4.66 4.09 0.55
N TRP A 49 -4.58 3.26 -0.47
CA TRP A 49 -3.97 3.63 -1.74
C TRP A 49 -4.93 3.28 -2.86
N ARG A 50 -5.03 4.14 -3.85
CA ARG A 50 -5.87 3.90 -5.02
C ARG A 50 -5.15 4.31 -6.28
N SER A 51 -5.49 3.67 -7.39
CA SER A 51 -4.89 3.96 -8.68
C SER A 51 -5.82 3.61 -9.82
N GLU A 52 -5.73 4.40 -10.89
CA GLU A 52 -6.29 4.05 -12.19
C GLU A 52 -5.41 2.98 -12.83
N PRO A 53 -5.88 2.30 -13.88
CA PRO A 53 -5.09 1.28 -14.56
C PRO A 53 -3.72 1.80 -14.99
N GLN A 54 -2.67 1.09 -14.59
CA GLN A 54 -1.28 1.36 -14.95
C GLN A 54 -0.40 0.21 -14.50
N SER A 55 0.85 0.19 -14.95
CA SER A 55 1.81 -0.84 -14.57
C SER A 55 3.12 -0.17 -14.13
N PHE A 56 3.74 -0.71 -13.08
CA PHE A 56 5.01 -0.18 -12.57
C PHE A 56 5.74 -1.24 -11.76
N PRO A 57 7.09 -1.15 -11.69
CA PRO A 57 7.86 -2.04 -10.83
C PRO A 57 7.64 -1.64 -9.38
N TYR A 58 7.53 -2.63 -8.50
CA TYR A 58 7.33 -2.38 -7.07
C TYR A 58 8.18 -3.32 -6.23
N PRO A 59 9.36 -2.87 -5.78
CA PRO A 59 10.15 -3.64 -4.82
C PRO A 59 9.57 -3.42 -3.42
N PHE A 60 9.39 -4.51 -2.68
CA PHE A 60 8.93 -4.40 -1.29
C PHE A 60 10.13 -4.04 -0.42
N THR A 61 10.22 -2.78 -0.01
CA THR A 61 11.31 -2.29 0.84
C THR A 61 11.07 -2.50 2.33
N ALA A 62 9.90 -3.03 2.66
CA ALA A 62 9.50 -3.41 4.01
C ALA A 62 8.44 -4.51 3.86
N ASP A 63 8.05 -5.13 4.97
CA ASP A 63 6.95 -6.07 4.95
C ASP A 63 5.66 -5.30 4.70
N GLU A 64 4.81 -5.82 3.84
CA GLU A 64 3.55 -5.15 3.52
C GLU A 64 2.39 -6.14 3.45
N THR A 65 1.29 -5.79 4.11
CA THR A 65 0.04 -6.55 4.03
C THR A 65 -1.00 -5.69 3.33
N ILE A 66 -1.70 -6.28 2.38
CA ILE A 66 -2.66 -5.60 1.52
C ILE A 66 -4.03 -6.25 1.65
N HIS A 67 -5.05 -5.41 1.86
CA HIS A 67 -6.45 -5.83 1.79
C HIS A 67 -7.09 -5.10 0.61
N ALA A 68 -7.41 -5.83 -0.45
CA ALA A 68 -8.04 -5.25 -1.64
C ALA A 68 -9.48 -4.88 -1.34
N LEU A 69 -9.87 -3.65 -1.67
CA LEU A 69 -11.20 -3.10 -1.39
C LEU A 69 -12.02 -2.91 -2.67
N GLU A 70 -11.39 -2.48 -3.77
CA GLU A 70 -12.07 -2.20 -5.04
C GLU A 70 -11.15 -2.55 -6.20
N GLY A 71 -11.71 -2.96 -7.33
CA GLY A 71 -10.97 -3.16 -8.56
C GLY A 71 -10.13 -4.43 -8.60
N GLU A 72 -9.06 -4.39 -9.41
CA GLU A 72 -8.19 -5.54 -9.58
C GLU A 72 -6.74 -5.12 -9.74
N LEU A 73 -5.85 -5.79 -9.01
CA LEU A 73 -4.41 -5.61 -9.09
C LEU A 73 -3.76 -6.97 -9.35
N VAL A 74 -2.90 -7.03 -10.37
CA VAL A 74 -2.08 -8.21 -10.66
C VAL A 74 -0.65 -7.91 -10.22
N ILE A 75 -0.10 -8.76 -9.37
CA ILE A 75 1.27 -8.64 -8.88
C ILE A 75 2.06 -9.83 -9.44
N ASP A 76 3.00 -9.52 -10.34
CA ASP A 76 3.90 -10.52 -10.90
C ASP A 76 5.18 -10.52 -10.08
N LEU A 77 5.47 -11.62 -9.39
CA LEU A 77 6.67 -11.75 -8.58
C LEU A 77 7.86 -12.17 -9.44
N GLU A 78 9.05 -11.71 -9.08
CA GLU A 78 10.28 -12.08 -9.79
C GLU A 78 10.47 -13.61 -9.80
N SER A 79 9.97 -14.32 -8.80
CA SER A 79 10.01 -15.77 -8.73
C SER A 79 9.18 -16.47 -9.82
N GLY A 80 8.30 -15.73 -10.50
CA GLY A 80 7.41 -16.27 -11.53
C GLY A 80 5.98 -16.47 -11.08
N GLU A 81 5.68 -16.32 -9.79
CA GLU A 81 4.31 -16.40 -9.31
C GLU A 81 3.53 -15.14 -9.67
N LYS A 82 2.25 -15.32 -9.90
CA LYS A 82 1.33 -14.23 -10.18
C LYS A 82 0.25 -14.22 -9.11
N VAL A 83 0.09 -13.08 -8.46
CA VAL A 83 -0.92 -12.88 -7.42
C VAL A 83 -1.95 -11.88 -7.94
N THR A 84 -3.20 -12.29 -8.04
CA THR A 84 -4.28 -11.40 -8.47
C THR A 84 -5.14 -11.07 -7.25
N LEU A 85 -5.27 -9.78 -6.98
CA LEU A 85 -6.06 -9.29 -5.84
C LEU A 85 -7.34 -8.64 -6.32
N ARG A 86 -8.46 -9.12 -5.79
CA ARG A 86 -9.81 -8.61 -6.03
C ARG A 86 -10.45 -8.23 -4.70
N PRO A 87 -11.55 -7.48 -4.70
CA PRO A 87 -12.17 -7.04 -3.45
C PRO A 87 -12.37 -8.20 -2.47
N GLY A 88 -11.87 -8.02 -1.25
CA GLY A 88 -11.93 -9.01 -0.19
C GLY A 88 -10.68 -9.86 -0.05
N ASP A 89 -9.78 -9.87 -1.05
CA ASP A 89 -8.54 -10.63 -0.94
C ASP A 89 -7.55 -9.94 -0.02
N ILE A 90 -6.78 -10.73 0.70
CA ILE A 90 -5.73 -10.25 1.59
C ILE A 90 -4.44 -10.99 1.24
N ALA A 91 -3.36 -10.24 1.07
CA ALA A 91 -2.04 -10.82 0.79
C ALA A 91 -0.98 -10.12 1.61
N SER A 92 0.07 -10.85 1.96
CA SER A 92 1.18 -10.31 2.73
C SER A 92 2.49 -10.67 2.05
N PHE A 93 3.37 -9.68 1.92
CA PHE A 93 4.64 -9.83 1.21
C PHE A 93 5.79 -9.46 2.13
N ILE A 94 6.89 -10.20 2.06
CA ILE A 94 8.06 -9.93 2.89
C ILE A 94 8.99 -8.92 2.21
N LYS A 95 9.70 -8.17 3.03
CA LYS A 95 10.75 -7.25 2.59
C LYS A 95 11.74 -7.99 1.65
N GLY A 96 12.14 -7.32 0.60
CA GLY A 96 13.10 -7.86 -0.38
C GLY A 96 12.46 -8.54 -1.57
N THR A 97 11.15 -8.76 -1.54
CA THR A 97 10.42 -9.31 -2.68
C THR A 97 10.39 -8.29 -3.80
N LYS A 98 10.70 -8.72 -5.03
CA LYS A 98 10.63 -7.85 -6.21
C LYS A 98 9.43 -8.23 -7.04
N SER A 99 8.72 -7.23 -7.54
CA SER A 99 7.48 -7.47 -8.29
C SER A 99 7.21 -6.37 -9.30
N THR A 100 6.27 -6.66 -10.19
CA THR A 100 5.67 -5.66 -11.09
C THR A 100 4.17 -5.68 -10.82
N TRP A 101 3.62 -4.50 -10.57
CA TRP A 101 2.20 -4.33 -10.30
C TRP A 101 1.51 -3.85 -11.55
N THR A 102 0.36 -4.43 -11.88
CA THR A 102 -0.49 -3.99 -12.98
C THR A 102 -1.90 -3.82 -12.44
N VAL A 103 -2.35 -2.57 -12.38
CA VAL A 103 -3.74 -2.26 -12.04
C VAL A 103 -4.55 -2.42 -13.31
N THR A 104 -5.45 -3.40 -13.34
CA THR A 104 -6.27 -3.70 -14.51
C THR A 104 -7.65 -3.05 -14.44
N GLN A 105 -8.11 -2.74 -13.23
CA GLN A 105 -9.36 -2.02 -12.98
C GLN A 105 -9.10 -1.04 -11.86
N PRO A 106 -9.74 0.14 -11.83
CA PRO A 106 -9.50 1.12 -10.79
C PRO A 106 -9.47 0.45 -9.42
N PHE A 107 -8.32 0.52 -8.76
CA PHE A 107 -8.00 -0.28 -7.59
C PHE A 107 -7.89 0.55 -6.33
N LYS A 108 -8.33 -0.02 -5.22
CA LYS A 108 -8.17 0.58 -3.90
C LYS A 108 -7.84 -0.50 -2.90
N LYS A 109 -6.89 -0.21 -2.03
CA LYS A 109 -6.48 -1.13 -0.97
C LYS A 109 -6.30 -0.42 0.36
N LEU A 110 -6.50 -1.17 1.45
CA LEU A 110 -5.94 -0.84 2.74
C LEU A 110 -4.57 -1.50 2.79
N PHE A 111 -3.55 -0.79 3.23
CA PHE A 111 -2.22 -1.39 3.36
C PHE A 111 -1.63 -1.13 4.73
N VAL A 112 -0.79 -2.07 5.17
CA VAL A 112 0.00 -1.95 6.40
C VAL A 112 1.44 -2.29 6.04
N ILE A 113 2.34 -1.36 6.30
CA ILE A 113 3.77 -1.52 6.06
C ILE A 113 4.49 -1.52 7.42
N SER A 114 5.35 -2.49 7.64
CA SER A 114 6.09 -2.61 8.89
C SER A 114 7.50 -3.14 8.63
N GLY A 115 8.37 -2.88 9.54
CA GLY A 115 9.71 -3.41 9.47
C GLY A 115 10.77 -2.53 9.05
#